data_ebd379c2bb4faf1615e262b897d350ed
#
_entry.id   ebd379c2bb4faf1615e262b897d350ed
#
_cell.length_a   1.000
_cell.length_b   1.000
_cell.length_c   1.000
_cell.angle_alpha   90.00
_cell.angle_beta   90.00
_cell.angle_gamma   90.00
#
_symmetry.space_group_name_H-M   'P 1'
#
loop_
_entity.id
_entity.type
_entity.pdbx_description
1 polymer ?
#
loop_
_entity_poly.entity_id
_entity_poly.type
_entity_poly.pdbx_seq_one_letter_code
_entity_poly.pdbx_strand_id
1 'polypeptide(L)'
;MKKILVIVDPQYDFLDPRGSLYVKNDNLTQAINKYVFENDFDEVIITLDSHPVKHCSFSTQGGQFPVHCVLGSLGASYDDFIKEIVLKKSAQIVTKGQFVDTEEFGAFGDGDDFDDYTPVDTSWRDVKVYVCGVAGDYCVKETIRNIINTSYLVDPDHIVVLKDLIASIDDGSTLNKFIEEEGLIVE
;
A
#
# COMPACT_ATOMS: atom_id res chain seq x y z
N MET A 1 -9.90 18.89 9.31
CA MET A 1 -9.09 17.65 9.27
C MET A 1 -8.85 17.31 7.81
N LYS A 2 -7.60 17.29 7.37
CA LYS A 2 -7.16 16.95 6.00
C LYS A 2 -7.42 15.46 5.74
N LYS A 3 -7.92 15.10 4.57
CA LYS A 3 -8.16 13.71 4.17
C LYS A 3 -7.05 13.22 3.24
N ILE A 4 -6.34 12.19 3.64
CA ILE A 4 -5.28 11.56 2.84
C ILE A 4 -5.73 10.15 2.46
N LEU A 5 -5.63 9.79 1.18
CA LEU A 5 -5.84 8.42 0.73
C LEU A 5 -4.50 7.77 0.40
N VAL A 6 -4.26 6.60 0.97
CA VAL A 6 -3.11 5.74 0.67
C VAL A 6 -3.61 4.51 -0.08
N ILE A 7 -3.18 4.35 -1.33
CA ILE A 7 -3.47 3.19 -2.18
C ILE A 7 -2.22 2.32 -2.20
N VAL A 8 -2.30 1.15 -1.58
CA VAL A 8 -1.15 0.27 -1.38
C VAL A 8 -0.99 -0.69 -2.56
N ASP A 9 0.15 -0.62 -3.21
CA ASP A 9 0.70 -1.56 -4.21
C ASP A 9 -0.27 -2.03 -5.31
N PRO A 10 -1.00 -1.12 -6.01
CA PRO A 10 -1.98 -1.49 -7.02
C PRO A 10 -1.31 -1.92 -8.34
N GLN A 11 -0.38 -2.90 -8.27
CA GLN A 11 0.51 -3.29 -9.35
C GLN A 11 0.05 -4.54 -10.10
N TYR A 12 0.52 -4.70 -11.33
CA TYR A 12 0.15 -5.79 -12.22
C TYR A 12 0.39 -7.16 -11.63
N ASP A 13 1.57 -7.39 -11.01
CA ASP A 13 1.90 -8.70 -10.45
C ASP A 13 0.96 -9.16 -9.33
N PHE A 14 0.32 -8.21 -8.63
CA PHE A 14 -0.65 -8.51 -7.57
C PHE A 14 -2.09 -8.58 -8.07
N LEU A 15 -2.48 -7.81 -9.08
CA LEU A 15 -3.89 -7.58 -9.41
C LEU A 15 -4.34 -8.14 -10.75
N ASP A 16 -3.43 -8.43 -11.70
CA ASP A 16 -3.78 -9.12 -12.95
C ASP A 16 -3.67 -10.64 -12.75
N PRO A 17 -4.64 -11.46 -13.23
CA PRO A 17 -4.57 -12.92 -13.11
C PRO A 17 -3.33 -13.57 -13.74
N ARG A 18 -2.61 -12.84 -14.59
CA ARG A 18 -1.34 -13.27 -15.22
C ARG A 18 -0.11 -12.80 -14.42
N GLY A 19 -0.32 -12.01 -13.37
CA GLY A 19 0.74 -11.54 -12.49
C GLY A 19 1.38 -12.67 -11.71
N SER A 20 2.67 -12.52 -11.38
CA SER A 20 3.45 -13.59 -10.76
C SER A 20 3.08 -13.87 -9.30
N LEU A 21 2.43 -12.92 -8.63
CA LEU A 21 1.96 -13.03 -7.24
C LEU A 21 0.50 -12.57 -7.14
N TYR A 22 -0.34 -13.09 -8.04
CA TYR A 22 -1.73 -12.67 -8.14
C TYR A 22 -2.52 -12.89 -6.85
N VAL A 23 -3.13 -11.83 -6.36
CA VAL A 23 -4.07 -11.83 -5.25
C VAL A 23 -5.49 -11.74 -5.82
N LYS A 24 -6.33 -12.74 -5.49
CA LYS A 24 -7.70 -12.80 -6.02
C LYS A 24 -8.47 -11.53 -5.65
N ASN A 25 -8.98 -10.87 -6.66
CA ASN A 25 -9.76 -9.65 -6.51
C ASN A 25 -10.88 -9.59 -7.57
N ASP A 26 -11.84 -8.70 -7.38
CA ASP A 26 -12.92 -8.44 -8.33
C ASP A 26 -12.83 -7.01 -8.84
N ASN A 27 -11.97 -6.79 -9.86
CA ASN A 27 -11.75 -5.48 -10.49
C ASN A 27 -11.37 -4.37 -9.48
N LEU A 28 -10.46 -4.68 -8.57
CA LEU A 28 -10.10 -3.80 -7.45
C LEU A 28 -9.65 -2.40 -7.90
N THR A 29 -8.81 -2.32 -8.94
CA THR A 29 -8.32 -1.02 -9.46
C THR A 29 -9.44 -0.14 -9.99
N GLN A 30 -10.44 -0.74 -10.65
CA GLN A 30 -11.62 -0.01 -11.12
C GLN A 30 -12.49 0.47 -9.95
N ALA A 31 -12.65 -0.35 -8.91
CA ALA A 31 -13.41 0.02 -7.70
C ALA A 31 -12.70 1.17 -6.95
N ILE A 32 -11.38 1.09 -6.78
CA ILE A 32 -10.57 2.15 -6.19
C ILE A 32 -10.69 3.43 -7.02
N ASN A 33 -10.54 3.35 -8.33
CA ASN A 33 -10.68 4.52 -9.22
C ASN A 33 -12.03 5.20 -9.02
N LYS A 34 -13.13 4.44 -9.07
CA LYS A 34 -14.48 4.97 -8.85
C LYS A 34 -14.57 5.68 -7.48
N TYR A 35 -14.11 5.04 -6.41
CA TYR A 35 -14.14 5.61 -5.07
C TYR A 35 -13.38 6.94 -4.97
N VAL A 36 -12.18 7.01 -5.58
CA VAL A 36 -11.35 8.22 -5.61
C VAL A 36 -12.03 9.40 -6.31
N PHE A 37 -12.81 9.12 -7.38
CA PHE A 37 -13.50 10.19 -8.11
C PHE A 37 -14.87 10.55 -7.55
N GLU A 38 -15.46 9.70 -6.72
CA GLU A 38 -16.71 9.97 -5.99
C GLU A 38 -16.48 10.64 -4.63
N ASN A 39 -15.24 10.69 -4.14
CA ASN A 39 -14.87 11.27 -2.86
C ASN A 39 -13.80 12.37 -2.99
N ASP A 40 -13.81 13.30 -2.05
CA ASP A 40 -12.82 14.37 -1.99
C ASP A 40 -11.71 14.01 -1.01
N PHE A 41 -10.48 13.94 -1.54
CA PHE A 41 -9.24 13.78 -0.80
C PHE A 41 -8.34 15.00 -1.07
N ASP A 42 -7.72 15.51 0.00
CA ASP A 42 -6.75 16.61 -0.10
C ASP A 42 -5.42 16.12 -0.68
N GLU A 43 -5.13 14.82 -0.47
CA GLU A 43 -3.91 14.19 -0.94
C GLU A 43 -4.17 12.72 -1.27
N VAL A 44 -3.55 12.23 -2.36
CA VAL A 44 -3.56 10.81 -2.73
C VAL A 44 -2.12 10.33 -2.85
N ILE A 45 -1.80 9.24 -2.16
CA ILE A 45 -0.49 8.60 -2.18
C ILE A 45 -0.67 7.18 -2.69
N ILE A 46 0.21 6.74 -3.58
CA ILE A 46 0.22 5.37 -4.11
C ILE A 46 1.57 4.76 -3.76
N THR A 47 1.56 3.65 -3.05
CA THR A 47 2.79 2.90 -2.78
C THR A 47 3.03 1.86 -3.86
N LEU A 48 4.28 1.57 -4.16
CA LEU A 48 4.66 0.58 -5.16
C LEU A 48 5.88 -0.23 -4.69
N ASP A 49 5.81 -1.55 -4.76
CA ASP A 49 6.99 -2.40 -4.69
C ASP A 49 7.91 -2.13 -5.89
N SER A 50 9.18 -1.98 -5.61
CA SER A 50 10.20 -1.66 -6.63
C SER A 50 11.46 -2.48 -6.39
N HIS A 51 11.32 -3.81 -6.57
CA HIS A 51 12.37 -4.73 -6.20
C HIS A 51 13.54 -4.77 -7.20
N PRO A 52 14.79 -4.82 -6.72
CA PRO A 52 15.93 -5.20 -7.55
C PRO A 52 15.82 -6.68 -7.96
N VAL A 53 16.48 -7.07 -9.06
CA VAL A 53 16.40 -8.41 -9.66
C VAL A 53 16.75 -9.55 -8.68
N LYS A 54 17.54 -9.26 -7.63
CA LYS A 54 18.01 -10.24 -6.64
C LYS A 54 17.50 -9.92 -5.23
N HIS A 55 16.27 -9.43 -5.12
CA HIS A 55 15.69 -9.08 -3.84
C HIS A 55 15.54 -10.31 -2.92
N CYS A 56 15.80 -10.12 -1.62
CA CYS A 56 15.81 -11.21 -0.61
C CYS A 56 14.46 -11.93 -0.46
N SER A 57 13.33 -11.27 -0.76
CA SER A 57 11.98 -11.87 -0.70
C SER A 57 11.76 -12.97 -1.72
N PHE A 58 12.56 -13.02 -2.79
CA PHE A 58 12.36 -13.96 -3.88
C PHE A 58 12.79 -15.37 -3.55
N SER A 59 12.01 -16.37 -3.95
CA SER A 59 12.33 -17.78 -3.79
C SER A 59 13.66 -18.17 -4.46
N THR A 60 14.04 -17.47 -5.52
CA THR A 60 15.35 -17.63 -6.18
C THR A 60 16.53 -17.12 -5.33
N GLN A 61 16.26 -16.38 -4.26
CA GLN A 61 17.24 -15.89 -3.30
C GLN A 61 17.05 -16.51 -1.90
N GLY A 62 16.15 -17.50 -1.77
CA GLY A 62 15.82 -18.15 -0.49
C GLY A 62 14.63 -17.51 0.26
N GLY A 63 13.97 -16.51 -0.32
CA GLY A 63 12.77 -15.91 0.20
C GLY A 63 11.51 -16.75 -0.05
N GLN A 64 10.37 -16.25 0.37
CA GLN A 64 9.11 -17.00 0.33
C GLN A 64 8.24 -16.72 -0.90
N PHE A 65 8.50 -15.65 -1.66
CA PHE A 65 7.66 -15.23 -2.76
C PHE A 65 8.27 -15.57 -4.14
N PRO A 66 7.44 -15.76 -5.19
CA PRO A 66 7.93 -15.76 -6.56
C PRO A 66 8.57 -14.39 -6.89
N VAL A 67 9.36 -14.32 -7.95
CA VAL A 67 9.89 -13.05 -8.47
C VAL A 67 8.72 -12.16 -8.89
N HIS A 68 8.59 -10.97 -8.31
CA HIS A 68 7.50 -10.04 -8.55
C HIS A 68 7.96 -8.59 -8.48
N CYS A 69 7.21 -7.67 -9.04
CA CYS A 69 7.41 -6.22 -8.98
C CYS A 69 8.87 -5.77 -9.21
N VAL A 70 9.59 -6.47 -10.11
CA VAL A 70 10.95 -6.08 -10.46
C VAL A 70 10.95 -4.73 -11.16
N LEU A 71 11.78 -3.81 -10.69
CA LEU A 71 11.89 -2.45 -11.23
C LEU A 71 12.02 -2.45 -12.76
N GLY A 72 11.13 -1.71 -13.43
CA GLY A 72 11.08 -1.60 -14.89
C GLY A 72 10.40 -2.76 -15.61
N SER A 73 9.90 -3.78 -14.90
CA SER A 73 9.10 -4.86 -15.48
C SER A 73 7.63 -4.46 -15.63
N LEU A 74 6.88 -5.22 -16.45
CA LEU A 74 5.43 -5.11 -16.51
C LEU A 74 4.79 -5.39 -15.14
N GLY A 75 5.32 -6.35 -14.39
CA GLY A 75 4.83 -6.73 -13.07
C GLY A 75 4.82 -5.57 -12.07
N ALA A 76 5.83 -4.68 -12.15
CA ALA A 76 5.92 -3.49 -11.31
C ALA A 76 5.02 -2.33 -11.77
N SER A 77 4.38 -2.42 -12.95
CA SER A 77 3.50 -1.37 -13.47
C SER A 77 2.10 -1.44 -12.86
N TYR A 78 1.32 -0.41 -13.05
CA TYR A 78 -0.10 -0.32 -12.71
C TYR A 78 -0.95 -0.08 -13.97
N ASP A 79 -2.24 -0.36 -13.88
CA ASP A 79 -3.17 -0.26 -15.00
C ASP A 79 -3.64 1.18 -15.30
N ASP A 80 -4.50 1.33 -16.32
CA ASP A 80 -5.00 2.63 -16.75
C ASP A 80 -5.95 3.28 -15.71
N PHE A 81 -6.62 2.52 -14.85
CA PHE A 81 -7.45 3.06 -13.77
C PHE A 81 -6.59 3.79 -12.71
N ILE A 82 -5.51 3.16 -12.30
CA ILE A 82 -4.55 3.79 -11.36
C ILE A 82 -3.80 4.94 -12.02
N LYS A 83 -3.40 4.78 -13.27
CA LYS A 83 -2.76 5.85 -14.06
C LYS A 83 -3.65 7.10 -14.16
N GLU A 84 -4.96 6.92 -14.31
CA GLU A 84 -5.91 8.04 -14.31
C GLU A 84 -5.89 8.80 -12.98
N ILE A 85 -5.85 8.09 -11.84
CA ILE A 85 -5.71 8.69 -10.51
C ILE A 85 -4.42 9.49 -10.42
N VAL A 86 -3.28 8.89 -10.82
CA VAL A 86 -1.97 9.57 -10.80
C VAL A 86 -2.03 10.91 -11.54
N LEU A 87 -2.60 10.90 -12.75
CA LEU A 87 -2.60 12.08 -13.62
C LEU A 87 -3.62 13.15 -13.18
N LYS A 88 -4.83 12.74 -12.78
CA LYS A 88 -5.92 13.69 -12.51
C LYS A 88 -5.98 14.17 -11.06
N LYS A 89 -5.47 13.38 -10.12
CA LYS A 89 -5.40 13.76 -8.70
C LYS A 89 -4.00 14.19 -8.29
N SER A 90 -3.01 14.20 -9.22
CA SER A 90 -1.60 14.50 -8.92
C SER A 90 -1.07 13.64 -7.77
N ALA A 91 -1.41 12.34 -7.80
CA ALA A 91 -1.04 11.43 -6.73
C ALA A 91 0.49 11.31 -6.59
N GLN A 92 0.95 11.30 -5.36
CA GLN A 92 2.35 11.04 -5.04
C GLN A 92 2.64 9.55 -5.14
N ILE A 93 3.80 9.19 -5.70
CA ILE A 93 4.27 7.80 -5.76
C ILE A 93 5.36 7.61 -4.70
N VAL A 94 5.20 6.59 -3.88
CA VAL A 94 6.16 6.15 -2.87
C VAL A 94 6.60 4.74 -3.22
N THR A 95 7.88 4.53 -3.44
CA THR A 95 8.43 3.21 -3.72
C THR A 95 9.03 2.59 -2.47
N LYS A 96 8.93 1.27 -2.32
CA LYS A 96 9.47 0.48 -1.23
C LYS A 96 10.11 -0.83 -1.73
N GLY A 97 10.78 -1.57 -0.85
CA GLY A 97 11.43 -2.83 -1.19
C GLY A 97 12.59 -2.68 -2.18
N GLN A 98 13.33 -1.57 -2.11
CA GLN A 98 14.40 -1.24 -3.05
C GLN A 98 15.76 -1.82 -2.66
N PHE A 99 15.92 -2.29 -1.43
CA PHE A 99 17.17 -2.85 -0.94
C PHE A 99 17.23 -4.35 -1.17
N VAL A 100 18.38 -4.86 -1.67
CA VAL A 100 18.54 -6.27 -2.07
C VAL A 100 18.34 -7.24 -0.90
N ASP A 101 18.77 -6.85 0.29
CA ASP A 101 18.88 -7.68 1.50
C ASP A 101 17.89 -7.33 2.60
N THR A 102 16.98 -6.38 2.33
CA THR A 102 15.99 -5.92 3.30
C THR A 102 14.56 -6.10 2.78
N GLU A 103 13.73 -6.77 3.56
CA GLU A 103 12.30 -6.92 3.25
C GLU A 103 11.50 -5.76 3.83
N GLU A 104 10.80 -5.03 2.98
CA GLU A 104 9.97 -3.89 3.34
C GLU A 104 8.54 -4.09 2.86
N PHE A 105 7.69 -4.71 3.67
CA PHE A 105 6.27 -4.86 3.32
C PHE A 105 5.52 -3.53 3.36
N GLY A 106 5.77 -2.71 4.37
CA GLY A 106 5.09 -1.44 4.58
C GLY A 106 5.84 -0.25 4.00
N ALA A 107 5.10 0.70 3.45
CA ALA A 107 5.64 2.02 3.14
C ALA A 107 5.80 2.87 4.42
N PHE A 108 6.49 4.02 4.32
CA PHE A 108 6.69 5.04 5.35
C PHE A 108 7.67 4.68 6.48
N GLY A 109 8.43 3.58 6.34
CA GLY A 109 9.47 3.19 7.31
C GLY A 109 8.92 2.78 8.68
N ASP A 110 9.75 2.18 9.50
CA ASP A 110 9.39 1.71 10.85
C ASP A 110 9.85 2.65 11.99
N GLY A 111 10.27 3.84 11.66
CA GLY A 111 10.61 4.91 12.63
C GLY A 111 12.03 4.86 13.19
N ASP A 112 12.81 3.81 12.97
CA ASP A 112 14.17 3.70 13.49
C ASP A 112 15.26 4.17 12.51
N ASP A 113 15.00 4.18 11.22
CA ASP A 113 15.91 4.70 10.20
C ASP A 113 15.31 5.93 9.51
N PHE A 114 15.71 7.11 9.99
CA PHE A 114 15.38 8.42 9.41
C PHE A 114 16.06 8.70 8.05
N ASP A 115 16.56 7.68 7.37
CA ASP A 115 17.24 7.84 6.09
C ASP A 115 16.27 7.76 4.91
N ASP A 116 15.86 8.93 4.47
CA ASP A 116 15.60 9.39 3.10
C ASP A 116 14.27 9.03 2.39
N TYR A 117 13.31 8.26 2.90
CA TYR A 117 12.13 7.91 2.10
C TYR A 117 10.77 8.04 2.79
N THR A 118 10.64 8.86 3.80
CA THR A 118 9.33 9.15 4.39
C THR A 118 8.76 10.47 3.89
N PRO A 119 7.79 10.45 2.97
CA PRO A 119 6.98 11.62 2.72
C PRO A 119 5.89 11.83 3.77
N VAL A 120 5.94 11.15 4.92
CA VAL A 120 5.18 11.55 6.11
C VAL A 120 5.88 12.77 6.68
N ASP A 121 5.67 13.87 5.98
CA ASP A 121 6.04 15.20 6.45
C ASP A 121 5.34 15.45 7.79
N THR A 122 5.97 16.26 8.63
CA THR A 122 5.38 16.84 9.85
C THR A 122 4.04 17.56 9.61
N SER A 123 3.57 17.61 8.36
CA SER A 123 2.25 18.10 7.93
C SER A 123 1.09 17.16 8.24
N TRP A 124 1.33 15.90 8.63
CA TRP A 124 0.27 14.95 8.97
C TRP A 124 -0.32 15.19 10.37
N ARG A 125 -0.45 16.45 10.73
CA ARG A 125 -1.18 16.87 11.93
C ARG A 125 -2.64 17.11 11.56
N ASP A 126 -3.55 16.63 12.40
CA ASP A 126 -5.00 16.79 12.20
C ASP A 126 -5.46 16.23 10.84
N VAL A 127 -4.99 15.00 10.52
CA VAL A 127 -5.34 14.28 9.30
C VAL A 127 -6.24 13.09 9.59
N LYS A 128 -7.03 12.70 8.60
CA LYS A 128 -7.72 11.42 8.53
C LYS A 128 -7.16 10.63 7.36
N VAL A 129 -6.61 9.45 7.64
CA VAL A 129 -5.94 8.61 6.64
C VAL A 129 -6.88 7.48 6.23
N TYR A 130 -7.15 7.38 4.95
CA TYR A 130 -7.92 6.28 4.35
C TYR A 130 -6.94 5.34 3.66
N VAL A 131 -7.08 4.03 3.87
CA VAL A 131 -6.15 3.03 3.30
C VAL A 131 -6.92 1.97 2.53
N CYS A 132 -6.45 1.66 1.32
CA CYS A 132 -6.95 0.58 0.47
C CYS A 132 -5.80 -0.07 -0.31
N GLY A 133 -6.07 -1.12 -1.09
CA GLY A 133 -5.07 -1.76 -1.97
C GLY A 133 -4.82 -3.24 -1.68
N VAL A 134 -3.56 -3.71 -1.79
CA VAL A 134 -3.16 -5.12 -1.72
C VAL A 134 -1.72 -5.29 -1.19
N ALA A 135 -1.36 -6.35 -0.49
CA ALA A 135 -2.22 -7.37 0.10
C ALA A 135 -2.58 -6.99 1.54
N GLY A 136 -3.86 -7.21 1.90
CA GLY A 136 -4.38 -6.84 3.22
C GLY A 136 -3.62 -7.44 4.38
N ASP A 137 -3.22 -8.70 4.26
CA ASP A 137 -2.48 -9.48 5.25
C ASP A 137 -0.97 -9.15 5.32
N TYR A 138 -0.42 -8.41 4.35
CA TYR A 138 0.99 -8.00 4.26
C TYR A 138 1.12 -6.48 4.10
N CYS A 139 1.24 -6.00 2.87
CA CYS A 139 1.64 -4.61 2.58
C CYS A 139 0.67 -3.59 3.15
N VAL A 140 -0.64 -3.82 3.08
CA VAL A 140 -1.64 -2.90 3.65
C VAL A 140 -1.51 -2.82 5.16
N LYS A 141 -1.48 -3.97 5.83
CA LYS A 141 -1.32 -4.05 7.29
C LYS A 141 -0.03 -3.39 7.77
N GLU A 142 1.11 -3.70 7.14
CA GLU A 142 2.40 -3.13 7.54
C GLU A 142 2.50 -1.63 7.21
N THR A 143 1.90 -1.17 6.11
CA THR A 143 1.81 0.27 5.81
C THR A 143 1.01 1.01 6.89
N ILE A 144 -0.12 0.45 7.33
CA ILE A 144 -0.91 1.03 8.44
C ILE A 144 -0.10 1.03 9.72
N ARG A 145 0.59 -0.08 10.05
CA ARG A 145 1.46 -0.16 11.22
C ARG A 145 2.55 0.91 11.21
N ASN A 146 3.20 1.11 10.08
CA ASN A 146 4.21 2.14 9.92
C ASN A 146 3.61 3.54 10.09
N ILE A 147 2.42 3.81 9.56
CA ILE A 147 1.73 5.09 9.79
C ILE A 147 1.50 5.34 11.28
N ILE A 148 1.04 4.34 12.03
CA ILE A 148 0.84 4.44 13.49
C ILE A 148 2.17 4.70 14.21
N ASN A 149 3.21 3.97 13.87
CA ASN A 149 4.50 4.03 14.58
C ASN A 149 5.33 5.27 14.21
N THR A 150 5.34 5.65 12.94
CA THR A 150 6.21 6.73 12.42
C THR A 150 5.59 8.10 12.62
N SER A 151 4.28 8.21 12.50
CA SER A 151 3.60 9.45 12.75
C SER A 151 3.06 9.45 14.18
N TYR A 152 3.80 9.97 15.13
CA TYR A 152 3.25 10.37 16.46
C TYR A 152 2.08 11.37 16.34
N LEU A 153 1.53 11.54 15.15
CA LEU A 153 0.61 12.59 14.75
C LEU A 153 -0.73 12.02 14.25
N VAL A 154 -0.79 10.71 13.97
CA VAL A 154 -2.03 10.05 13.51
C VAL A 154 -2.42 9.00 14.54
N ASP A 155 -3.43 9.30 15.31
CA ASP A 155 -4.02 8.33 16.23
C ASP A 155 -4.76 7.22 15.45
N PRO A 156 -4.77 5.96 15.92
CA PRO A 156 -5.46 4.87 15.25
C PRO A 156 -6.93 5.14 14.91
N ASP A 157 -7.64 5.92 15.72
CA ASP A 157 -9.03 6.34 15.48
C ASP A 157 -9.20 7.38 14.36
N HIS A 158 -8.10 7.85 13.78
CA HIS A 158 -8.07 8.67 12.56
C HIS A 158 -7.71 7.87 11.30
N ILE A 159 -7.47 6.55 11.43
CA ILE A 159 -7.18 5.68 10.28
C ILE A 159 -8.44 4.91 9.89
N VAL A 160 -8.84 5.04 8.64
CA VAL A 160 -10.00 4.39 8.03
C VAL A 160 -9.52 3.32 7.07
N VAL A 161 -9.87 2.08 7.34
CA VAL A 161 -9.60 0.94 6.47
C VAL A 161 -10.80 0.77 5.53
N LEU A 162 -10.59 1.03 4.23
CA LEU A 162 -11.60 0.85 3.19
C LEU A 162 -11.68 -0.63 2.81
N LYS A 163 -12.36 -1.42 3.65
CA LYS A 163 -12.28 -2.89 3.63
C LYS A 163 -12.73 -3.50 2.31
N ASP A 164 -13.76 -2.93 1.68
CA ASP A 164 -14.28 -3.40 0.39
C ASP A 164 -13.34 -3.08 -0.79
N LEU A 165 -12.32 -2.26 -0.54
CA LEU A 165 -11.27 -1.88 -1.49
C LEU A 165 -9.91 -2.48 -1.13
N ILE A 166 -9.90 -3.63 -0.43
CA ILE A 166 -8.68 -4.36 -0.09
C ILE A 166 -8.82 -5.81 -0.53
N ALA A 167 -7.79 -6.33 -1.20
CA ALA A 167 -7.63 -7.76 -1.47
C ALA A 167 -6.55 -8.34 -0.54
N SER A 168 -6.77 -9.57 -0.04
CA SER A 168 -5.83 -10.30 0.82
C SER A 168 -5.46 -11.64 0.20
N ILE A 169 -4.27 -12.16 0.53
CA ILE A 169 -3.83 -13.51 0.13
C ILE A 169 -4.59 -14.55 0.95
N ASP A 170 -4.78 -14.28 2.24
CA ASP A 170 -5.65 -15.10 3.10
C ASP A 170 -7.14 -14.75 2.91
N ASP A 171 -8.00 -15.24 3.78
CA ASP A 171 -9.44 -14.96 3.81
C ASP A 171 -9.79 -13.57 4.43
N GLY A 172 -8.80 -12.73 4.66
CA GLY A 172 -8.93 -11.42 5.32
C GLY A 172 -8.87 -11.49 6.85
N SER A 173 -8.70 -12.66 7.42
CA SER A 173 -8.68 -12.85 8.88
C SER A 173 -7.51 -12.13 9.55
N THR A 174 -6.33 -12.12 8.93
CA THR A 174 -5.15 -11.43 9.44
C THR A 174 -5.37 -9.91 9.54
N LEU A 175 -5.91 -9.31 8.48
CA LEU A 175 -6.22 -7.88 8.49
C LEU A 175 -7.33 -7.54 9.49
N ASN A 176 -8.40 -8.35 9.55
CA ASN A 176 -9.50 -8.15 10.50
C ASN A 176 -9.02 -8.14 11.95
N LYS A 177 -8.18 -9.11 12.31
CA LYS A 177 -7.58 -9.18 13.65
C LYS A 177 -6.74 -7.94 13.95
N PHE A 178 -5.92 -7.50 13.02
CA PHE A 178 -5.12 -6.30 13.17
C PHE A 178 -5.98 -5.03 13.36
N ILE A 179 -7.06 -4.87 12.58
CA ILE A 179 -8.01 -3.77 12.72
C ILE A 179 -8.61 -3.71 14.13
N GLU A 180 -9.01 -4.88 14.66
CA GLU A 180 -9.57 -4.99 16.02
C GLU A 180 -8.53 -4.66 17.10
N GLU A 181 -7.29 -5.18 16.96
CA GLU A 181 -6.21 -4.98 17.93
C GLU A 181 -5.78 -3.50 18.00
N GLU A 182 -5.72 -2.80 16.87
CA GLU A 182 -5.31 -1.40 16.80
C GLU A 182 -6.49 -0.41 16.98
N GLY A 183 -7.73 -0.88 17.01
CA GLY A 183 -8.91 -0.03 17.17
C GLY A 183 -9.21 0.87 15.96
N LEU A 184 -8.93 0.39 14.74
CA LEU A 184 -9.07 1.16 13.50
C LEU A 184 -10.53 1.31 13.08
N ILE A 185 -10.84 2.39 12.36
CA ILE A 185 -12.15 2.59 11.75
C ILE A 185 -12.26 1.76 10.46
N VAL A 186 -13.41 1.14 10.24
CA VAL A 186 -13.74 0.41 9.01
C VAL A 186 -14.84 1.12 8.25
N GLU A 187 -14.65 1.28 6.94
CA GLU A 187 -15.63 1.76 5.98
C GLU A 187 -15.72 0.81 4.78
#